data_32d9695b91e1a9c83df9e5267f072738
#
_entry.id   32d9695b91e1a9c83df9e5267f072738
#
_cell.length_a   1.000
_cell.length_b   1.000
_cell.length_c   1.000
_cell.angle_alpha   90.00
_cell.angle_beta   90.00
_cell.angle_gamma   90.00
#
_symmetry.space_group_name_H-M   'P 1'
#
loop_
_entity.id
_entity.type
_entity.pdbx_description
1 polymer ?
#
loop_
_entity_poly.entity_id
_entity_poly.type
_entity_poly.pdbx_seq_one_letter_code
_entity_poly.pdbx_strand_id
1 'polypeptide(L)'
;MRNELFQASLKRGNQEKEQIAAFTSFVNNDVPNIVENYYGGTVDIIKCVCIIICVALELFQIHWLLAVIIFGSSILIIMIPNIMRGYASKNRKNYGEALEKFNAVQQSLLSGAETVKVCLYRSNAKRMIENKNNEIEKEEKRLRNCQVSVYGLAGGMQILKRFLILAVGVYLIYRNIIKVG
;
A
#
# COMPACT_ATOMS: atom_id res chain seq x y z
N MET A 1 -21.74 -27.00 45.31
CA MET A 1 -20.56 -27.82 45.09
C MET A 1 -20.55 -28.54 43.71
N ARG A 2 -21.51 -29.45 43.41
CA ARG A 2 -21.52 -30.15 42.10
C ARG A 2 -21.75 -29.24 40.90
N ASN A 3 -22.64 -28.21 41.00
CA ASN A 3 -22.88 -27.21 39.97
C ASN A 3 -21.72 -26.24 39.76
N GLU A 4 -20.99 -25.90 40.83
CA GLU A 4 -19.82 -25.02 40.74
C GLU A 4 -18.63 -25.72 40.09
N LEU A 5 -18.44 -27.00 40.36
CA LEU A 5 -17.42 -27.83 39.67
C LEU A 5 -17.75 -28.03 38.18
N PHE A 6 -19.02 -28.19 37.86
CA PHE A 6 -19.44 -28.32 36.48
C PHE A 6 -19.29 -26.98 35.68
N GLN A 7 -19.63 -25.85 36.31
CA GLN A 7 -19.39 -24.53 35.73
C GLN A 7 -17.91 -24.21 35.58
N ALA A 8 -17.08 -24.61 36.55
CA ALA A 8 -15.64 -24.46 36.49
C ALA A 8 -15.01 -25.31 35.38
N SER A 9 -15.52 -26.54 35.17
CA SER A 9 -15.05 -27.41 34.06
C SER A 9 -15.46 -26.91 32.70
N LEU A 10 -16.67 -26.34 32.55
CA LEU A 10 -17.12 -25.69 31.30
C LEU A 10 -16.31 -24.43 30.97
N LYS A 11 -15.98 -23.65 32.00
CA LYS A 11 -15.14 -22.45 31.87
C LYS A 11 -13.70 -22.79 31.47
N ARG A 12 -13.17 -23.89 32.03
CA ARG A 12 -11.83 -24.39 31.67
C ARG A 12 -11.79 -24.95 30.25
N GLY A 13 -12.81 -25.70 29.84
CA GLY A 13 -12.92 -26.20 28.47
C GLY A 13 -13.11 -25.12 27.41
N ASN A 14 -13.73 -23.99 27.75
CA ASN A 14 -13.82 -22.83 26.85
C ASN A 14 -12.50 -22.07 26.75
N GLN A 15 -11.77 -21.91 27.86
CA GLN A 15 -10.43 -21.30 27.83
C GLN A 15 -9.43 -22.12 27.03
N GLU A 16 -9.50 -23.45 27.13
CA GLU A 16 -8.64 -24.34 26.36
C GLU A 16 -8.97 -24.30 24.87
N LYS A 17 -10.25 -24.25 24.51
CA LYS A 17 -10.69 -24.04 23.11
C LYS A 17 -10.29 -22.69 22.53
N GLU A 18 -10.39 -21.60 23.31
CA GLU A 18 -9.92 -20.28 22.90
C GLU A 18 -8.41 -20.25 22.69
N GLN A 19 -7.64 -20.89 23.57
CA GLN A 19 -6.17 -20.99 23.42
C GLN A 19 -5.79 -21.81 22.20
N ILE A 20 -6.47 -22.93 21.92
CA ILE A 20 -6.24 -23.73 20.72
C ILE A 20 -6.60 -22.95 19.46
N ALA A 21 -7.72 -22.21 19.46
CA ALA A 21 -8.13 -21.37 18.34
C ALA A 21 -7.15 -20.24 18.08
N ALA A 22 -6.68 -19.56 19.14
CA ALA A 22 -5.67 -18.51 19.05
C ALA A 22 -4.33 -19.05 18.53
N PHE A 23 -3.88 -20.22 19.03
CA PHE A 23 -2.67 -20.88 18.55
C PHE A 23 -2.78 -21.31 17.08
N THR A 24 -3.92 -21.88 16.69
CA THR A 24 -4.18 -22.28 15.30
C THR A 24 -4.20 -21.06 14.37
N SER A 25 -4.81 -19.96 14.81
CA SER A 25 -4.80 -18.69 14.07
C SER A 25 -3.39 -18.12 13.92
N PHE A 26 -2.60 -18.13 14.99
CA PHE A 26 -1.21 -17.72 14.96
C PHE A 26 -0.38 -18.54 13.97
N VAL A 27 -0.47 -19.88 14.05
CA VAL A 27 0.28 -20.79 13.16
C VAL A 27 -0.14 -20.64 11.70
N ASN A 28 -1.44 -20.48 11.43
CA ASN A 28 -1.95 -20.43 10.06
C ASN A 28 -1.87 -19.06 9.40
N ASN A 29 -1.90 -17.97 10.18
CA ASN A 29 -1.91 -16.62 9.64
C ASN A 29 -0.62 -15.85 9.93
N ASP A 30 -0.14 -15.86 11.19
CA ASP A 30 0.96 -14.99 11.58
C ASP A 30 2.32 -15.58 11.18
N VAL A 31 2.51 -16.88 11.31
CA VAL A 31 3.75 -17.54 10.91
C VAL A 31 4.00 -17.43 9.40
N PRO A 32 3.05 -17.73 8.49
CA PRO A 32 3.23 -17.50 7.06
C PRO A 32 3.50 -16.04 6.72
N ASN A 33 2.78 -15.11 7.34
CA ASN A 33 3.00 -13.68 7.16
C ASN A 33 4.41 -13.23 7.58
N ILE A 34 4.92 -13.72 8.69
CA ILE A 34 6.29 -13.44 9.15
C ILE A 34 7.30 -14.03 8.16
N VAL A 35 7.12 -15.28 7.75
CA VAL A 35 8.00 -15.95 6.79
C VAL A 35 8.02 -15.20 5.45
N GLU A 36 6.85 -14.86 4.91
CA GLU A 36 6.74 -14.21 3.60
C GLU A 36 7.24 -12.76 3.64
N ASN A 37 6.87 -11.98 4.64
CA ASN A 37 7.24 -10.57 4.70
C ASN A 37 8.66 -10.34 5.24
N TYR A 38 9.13 -11.13 6.19
CA TYR A 38 10.46 -10.94 6.77
C TYR A 38 11.54 -11.67 5.95
N TYR A 39 11.40 -12.98 5.77
CA TYR A 39 12.41 -13.76 5.01
C TYR A 39 12.30 -13.51 3.50
N GLY A 40 11.08 -13.49 2.94
CA GLY A 40 10.87 -13.16 1.54
C GLY A 40 11.38 -11.77 1.21
N GLY A 41 11.03 -10.77 2.00
CA GLY A 41 11.49 -9.39 1.83
C GLY A 41 13.02 -9.26 1.91
N THR A 42 13.68 -9.99 2.82
CA THR A 42 15.15 -9.99 2.92
C THR A 42 15.81 -10.60 1.68
N VAL A 43 15.28 -11.72 1.20
CA VAL A 43 15.76 -12.38 -0.04
C VAL A 43 15.57 -11.47 -1.25
N ASP A 44 14.44 -10.77 -1.34
CA ASP A 44 14.16 -9.84 -2.45
C ASP A 44 15.09 -8.63 -2.43
N ILE A 45 15.44 -8.10 -1.26
CA ILE A 45 16.44 -7.04 -1.14
C ILE A 45 17.81 -7.52 -1.67
N ILE A 46 18.24 -8.71 -1.25
CA ILE A 46 19.52 -9.28 -1.73
C ILE A 46 19.50 -9.47 -3.24
N LYS A 47 18.43 -10.04 -3.80
CA LYS A 47 18.25 -10.15 -5.27
C LYS A 47 18.35 -8.80 -5.96
N CYS A 48 17.62 -7.78 -5.48
CA CYS A 48 17.65 -6.44 -6.05
C CYS A 48 19.06 -5.86 -6.05
N VAL A 49 19.80 -6.00 -4.96
CA VAL A 49 21.19 -5.52 -4.87
C VAL A 49 22.10 -6.24 -5.87
N CYS A 50 22.00 -7.58 -5.96
CA CYS A 50 22.75 -8.36 -6.93
C CYS A 50 22.45 -7.94 -8.38
N ILE A 51 21.16 -7.78 -8.73
CA ILE A 51 20.74 -7.33 -10.08
C ILE A 51 21.31 -5.94 -10.37
N ILE A 52 21.23 -5.00 -9.43
CA ILE A 52 21.77 -3.64 -9.62
C ILE A 52 23.27 -3.68 -9.90
N ILE A 53 24.02 -4.49 -9.17
CA ILE A 53 25.47 -4.65 -9.35
C ILE A 53 25.78 -5.24 -10.73
N CYS A 54 25.10 -6.35 -11.12
CA CYS A 54 25.30 -6.97 -12.43
C CYS A 54 24.99 -6.00 -13.58
N VAL A 55 23.83 -5.33 -13.53
CA VAL A 55 23.44 -4.35 -14.57
C VAL A 55 24.41 -3.16 -14.60
N ALA A 56 24.89 -2.70 -13.45
CA ALA A 56 25.90 -1.64 -13.41
C ALA A 56 27.18 -2.05 -14.12
N LEU A 57 27.70 -3.25 -13.82
CA LEU A 57 28.92 -3.76 -14.45
C LEU A 57 28.76 -3.91 -15.96
N GLU A 58 27.66 -4.47 -16.44
CA GLU A 58 27.38 -4.59 -17.87
C GLU A 58 27.30 -3.22 -18.55
N LEU A 59 26.60 -2.26 -17.96
CA LEU A 59 26.46 -0.91 -18.52
C LEU A 59 27.81 -0.18 -18.59
N PHE A 60 28.67 -0.33 -17.59
CA PHE A 60 30.01 0.27 -17.62
C PHE A 60 30.89 -0.37 -18.68
N GLN A 61 30.75 -1.66 -18.97
CA GLN A 61 31.47 -2.35 -20.04
C GLN A 61 31.03 -1.87 -21.44
N ILE A 62 29.73 -1.57 -21.61
CA ILE A 62 29.21 -1.06 -22.89
C ILE A 62 29.66 0.37 -23.11
N HIS A 63 29.27 1.29 -22.23
CA HIS A 63 29.69 2.69 -22.28
C HIS A 63 29.29 3.44 -20.99
N TRP A 64 30.26 4.10 -20.36
CA TRP A 64 30.05 4.83 -19.11
C TRP A 64 28.95 5.92 -19.19
N LEU A 65 28.81 6.56 -20.35
CA LEU A 65 27.80 7.62 -20.58
C LEU A 65 26.37 7.07 -20.48
N LEU A 66 26.10 5.85 -20.98
CA LEU A 66 24.82 5.18 -20.83
C LEU A 66 24.55 4.87 -19.35
N ALA A 67 25.53 4.42 -18.63
CA ALA A 67 25.42 4.16 -17.19
C ALA A 67 25.00 5.43 -16.43
N VAL A 68 25.67 6.56 -16.69
CA VAL A 68 25.34 7.85 -16.04
C VAL A 68 23.92 8.31 -16.36
N ILE A 69 23.47 8.18 -17.60
CA ILE A 69 22.10 8.55 -18.01
C ILE A 69 21.05 7.66 -17.30
N ILE A 70 21.30 6.35 -17.26
CA ILE A 70 20.37 5.39 -16.63
C ILE A 70 20.28 5.62 -15.13
N PHE A 71 21.40 5.73 -14.45
CA PHE A 71 21.42 5.95 -12.99
C PHE A 71 20.89 7.34 -12.61
N GLY A 72 21.34 8.40 -13.31
CA GLY A 72 20.88 9.76 -13.07
C GLY A 72 19.35 9.93 -13.26
N SER A 73 18.82 9.41 -14.36
CA SER A 73 17.38 9.44 -14.61
C SER A 73 16.57 8.58 -13.61
N SER A 74 17.14 7.47 -13.11
CA SER A 74 16.50 6.64 -12.09
C SER A 74 16.38 7.37 -10.75
N ILE A 75 17.40 8.12 -10.34
CA ILE A 75 17.37 8.94 -9.13
C ILE A 75 16.27 9.99 -9.23
N LEU A 76 16.13 10.67 -10.37
CA LEU A 76 15.09 11.66 -10.59
C LEU A 76 13.68 11.05 -10.45
N ILE A 77 13.44 9.86 -11.01
CA ILE A 77 12.14 9.17 -10.90
C ILE A 77 11.83 8.81 -9.44
N ILE A 78 12.81 8.36 -8.66
CA ILE A 78 12.64 8.03 -7.23
C ILE A 78 12.33 9.27 -6.39
N MET A 79 12.81 10.45 -6.80
CA MET A 79 12.52 11.70 -6.08
C MET A 79 11.06 12.15 -6.19
N ILE A 80 10.33 11.78 -7.27
CA ILE A 80 8.94 12.20 -7.49
C ILE A 80 8.02 11.83 -6.32
N PRO A 81 7.92 10.57 -5.88
CA PRO A 81 7.10 10.20 -4.72
C PRO A 81 7.54 10.90 -3.43
N ASN A 82 8.84 11.11 -3.26
CA ASN A 82 9.39 11.77 -2.05
C ASN A 82 8.95 13.24 -1.97
N ILE A 83 9.01 13.98 -3.07
CA ILE A 83 8.56 15.36 -3.16
C ILE A 83 7.06 15.46 -2.87
N MET A 84 6.27 14.54 -3.40
CA MET A 84 4.81 14.53 -3.24
C MET A 84 4.34 13.85 -1.94
N ARG A 85 5.26 13.30 -1.14
CA ARG A 85 4.95 12.54 0.09
C ARG A 85 4.12 13.35 1.10
N GLY A 86 4.45 14.63 1.30
CA GLY A 86 3.72 15.50 2.21
C GLY A 86 2.26 15.69 1.79
N TYR A 87 2.03 15.93 0.50
CA TYR A 87 0.70 16.09 -0.06
C TYR A 87 -0.11 14.79 -0.01
N ALA A 88 0.51 13.66 -0.36
CA ALA A 88 -0.11 12.34 -0.30
C ALA A 88 -0.47 11.93 1.15
N SER A 89 0.42 12.20 2.10
CA SER A 89 0.20 11.95 3.53
C SER A 89 -0.98 12.75 4.07
N LYS A 90 -1.08 14.04 3.72
CA LYS A 90 -2.21 14.90 4.12
C LYS A 90 -3.55 14.35 3.59
N ASN A 91 -3.61 14.00 2.31
CA ASN A 91 -4.83 13.46 1.71
C ASN A 91 -5.21 12.10 2.32
N ARG A 92 -4.23 11.24 2.64
CA ARG A 92 -4.47 9.97 3.34
C ARG A 92 -5.04 10.19 4.74
N LYS A 93 -4.51 11.19 5.48
CA LYS A 93 -5.00 11.54 6.80
C LYS A 93 -6.44 12.05 6.74
N ASN A 94 -6.75 12.97 5.82
CA ASN A 94 -8.10 13.51 5.64
C ASN A 94 -9.12 12.39 5.31
N TYR A 95 -8.75 11.46 4.43
CA TYR A 95 -9.58 10.30 4.12
C TYR A 95 -9.79 9.39 5.36
N GLY A 96 -8.74 9.14 6.13
CA GLY A 96 -8.83 8.37 7.38
C GLY A 96 -9.77 9.02 8.40
N GLU A 97 -9.68 10.33 8.60
CA GLU A 97 -10.57 11.08 9.48
C GLU A 97 -12.05 11.06 9.00
N ALA A 98 -12.27 11.15 7.70
CA ALA A 98 -13.62 11.05 7.13
C ALA A 98 -14.21 9.65 7.34
N LEU A 99 -13.41 8.60 7.15
CA LEU A 99 -13.79 7.21 7.38
C LEU A 99 -14.11 6.93 8.85
N GLU A 100 -13.29 7.46 9.77
CA GLU A 100 -13.51 7.32 11.21
C GLU A 100 -14.84 7.98 11.64
N LYS A 101 -15.10 9.20 11.17
CA LYS A 101 -16.37 9.90 11.43
C LYS A 101 -17.58 9.13 10.89
N PHE A 102 -17.46 8.54 9.71
CA PHE A 102 -18.50 7.70 9.13
C PHE A 102 -18.76 6.47 9.98
N ASN A 103 -17.70 5.75 10.37
CA ASN A 103 -17.80 4.56 11.20
C ASN A 103 -18.44 4.87 12.56
N ALA A 104 -18.09 6.01 13.18
CA ALA A 104 -18.71 6.46 14.42
C ALA A 104 -20.21 6.71 14.29
N VAL A 105 -20.64 7.36 13.19
CA VAL A 105 -22.06 7.58 12.90
C VAL A 105 -22.77 6.26 12.62
N GLN A 106 -22.18 5.38 11.84
CA GLN A 106 -22.72 4.05 11.54
C GLN A 106 -22.90 3.23 12.83
N GLN A 107 -21.90 3.21 13.70
CA GLN A 107 -21.96 2.50 14.98
C GLN A 107 -23.03 3.08 15.90
N SER A 108 -23.14 4.41 15.99
CA SER A 108 -24.18 5.07 16.77
C SER A 108 -25.58 4.76 16.28
N LEU A 109 -25.78 4.69 14.97
CA LEU A 109 -27.07 4.35 14.38
C LEU A 109 -27.41 2.86 14.54
N LEU A 110 -26.43 1.97 14.49
CA LEU A 110 -26.63 0.54 14.71
C LEU A 110 -26.93 0.23 16.19
N SER A 111 -26.20 0.85 17.12
CA SER A 111 -26.45 0.69 18.56
C SER A 111 -27.79 1.31 19.00
N GLY A 112 -28.25 2.36 18.32
CA GLY A 112 -29.55 2.99 18.55
C GLY A 112 -30.68 2.48 17.65
N ALA A 113 -30.49 1.39 16.91
CA ALA A 113 -31.43 0.92 15.88
C ALA A 113 -32.83 0.64 16.39
N GLU A 114 -33.02 0.19 17.63
CA GLU A 114 -34.33 0.01 18.26
C GLU A 114 -35.03 1.36 18.50
N THR A 115 -34.32 2.35 18.98
CA THR A 115 -34.80 3.71 19.22
C THR A 115 -35.14 4.42 17.90
N VAL A 116 -34.32 4.22 16.86
CA VAL A 116 -34.56 4.78 15.51
C VAL A 116 -35.81 4.22 14.86
N LYS A 117 -36.12 2.96 15.10
CA LYS A 117 -37.40 2.34 14.60
C LYS A 117 -38.62 2.93 15.26
N VAL A 118 -38.54 3.25 16.55
CA VAL A 118 -39.70 3.76 17.35
C VAL A 118 -40.00 5.23 17.02
N CYS A 119 -38.99 6.04 16.70
CA CYS A 119 -39.13 7.50 16.58
C CYS A 119 -39.33 8.02 15.15
N LEU A 120 -39.67 7.20 14.15
CA LEU A 120 -39.80 7.64 12.72
C LEU A 120 -38.56 8.40 12.18
N TYR A 121 -37.40 8.22 12.80
CA TYR A 121 -36.14 8.96 12.51
C TYR A 121 -35.41 8.43 11.28
N ARG A 122 -36.02 7.52 10.53
CA ARG A 122 -35.40 6.79 9.40
C ARG A 122 -34.93 7.71 8.28
N SER A 123 -35.64 8.79 7.99
CA SER A 123 -35.26 9.73 6.93
C SER A 123 -34.03 10.58 7.31
N ASN A 124 -33.96 11.01 8.58
CA ASN A 124 -32.83 11.78 9.10
C ASN A 124 -31.57 10.92 9.23
N ALA A 125 -31.70 9.68 9.68
CA ALA A 125 -30.60 8.71 9.74
C ALA A 125 -30.04 8.43 8.33
N LYS A 126 -30.91 8.22 7.34
CA LYS A 126 -30.52 8.05 5.93
C LYS A 126 -29.73 9.26 5.42
N ARG A 127 -30.25 10.48 5.65
CA ARG A 127 -29.59 11.71 5.22
C ARG A 127 -28.23 11.93 5.91
N MET A 128 -28.12 11.54 7.18
CA MET A 128 -26.84 11.59 7.92
C MET A 128 -25.80 10.67 7.30
N ILE A 129 -26.16 9.42 6.99
CA ILE A 129 -25.27 8.46 6.34
C ILE A 129 -24.89 8.96 4.94
N GLU A 130 -25.85 9.42 4.14
CA GLU A 130 -25.59 9.94 2.79
C GLU A 130 -24.62 11.13 2.80
N ASN A 131 -24.79 12.08 3.73
CA ASN A 131 -23.89 13.21 3.87
C ASN A 131 -22.47 12.77 4.23
N LYS A 132 -22.33 11.82 5.15
CA LYS A 132 -21.02 11.29 5.54
C LYS A 132 -20.38 10.43 4.46
N ASN A 133 -21.16 9.67 3.72
CA ASN A 133 -20.69 8.92 2.55
C ASN A 133 -20.16 9.86 1.45
N ASN A 134 -20.87 10.96 1.18
CA ASN A 134 -20.42 11.97 0.21
C ASN A 134 -19.11 12.65 0.65
N GLU A 135 -18.91 12.86 1.96
CA GLU A 135 -17.67 13.38 2.52
C GLU A 135 -16.49 12.41 2.26
N ILE A 136 -16.69 11.12 2.54
CA ILE A 136 -15.71 10.07 2.24
C ILE A 136 -15.38 10.02 0.75
N GLU A 137 -16.40 9.98 -0.11
CA GLU A 137 -16.22 9.90 -1.56
C GLU A 137 -15.40 11.08 -2.09
N LYS A 138 -15.61 12.27 -1.55
CA LYS A 138 -14.85 13.47 -1.90
C LYS A 138 -13.37 13.35 -1.49
N GLU A 139 -13.09 12.91 -0.27
CA GLU A 139 -11.71 12.75 0.21
C GLU A 139 -11.02 11.56 -0.47
N GLU A 140 -11.75 10.49 -0.77
CA GLU A 140 -11.25 9.36 -1.57
C GLU A 140 -10.84 9.80 -2.98
N LYS A 141 -11.68 10.59 -3.66
CA LYS A 141 -11.35 11.16 -4.97
C LYS A 141 -10.09 12.01 -4.92
N ARG A 142 -9.92 12.82 -3.87
CA ARG A 142 -8.71 13.64 -3.69
C ARG A 142 -7.47 12.77 -3.50
N LEU A 143 -7.56 11.74 -2.66
CA LEU A 143 -6.49 10.79 -2.44
C LEU A 143 -6.12 10.05 -3.73
N ARG A 144 -7.12 9.54 -4.44
CA ARG A 144 -6.94 8.84 -5.71
C ARG A 144 -6.33 9.75 -6.78
N ASN A 145 -6.81 10.98 -6.93
CA ASN A 145 -6.24 11.94 -7.88
C ASN A 145 -4.77 12.24 -7.56
N CYS A 146 -4.44 12.39 -6.28
CA CYS A 146 -3.05 12.55 -5.85
C CYS A 146 -2.20 11.34 -6.26
N GLN A 147 -2.67 10.12 -5.99
CA GLN A 147 -1.97 8.89 -6.35
C GLN A 147 -1.79 8.77 -7.88
N VAL A 148 -2.86 9.02 -8.65
CA VAL A 148 -2.81 8.98 -10.12
C VAL A 148 -1.82 10.01 -10.65
N SER A 149 -1.77 11.22 -10.08
CA SER A 149 -0.79 12.24 -10.48
C SER A 149 0.65 11.81 -10.20
N VAL A 150 0.93 11.22 -9.03
CA VAL A 150 2.27 10.69 -8.69
C VAL A 150 2.69 9.59 -9.65
N TYR A 151 1.82 8.60 -9.86
CA TYR A 151 2.10 7.48 -10.76
C TYR A 151 2.17 7.92 -12.24
N GLY A 152 1.32 8.85 -12.64
CA GLY A 152 1.32 9.41 -14.00
C GLY A 152 2.62 10.16 -14.30
N LEU A 153 3.09 11.00 -13.38
CA LEU A 153 4.36 11.70 -13.52
C LEU A 153 5.54 10.73 -13.55
N ALA A 154 5.58 9.77 -12.62
CA ALA A 154 6.65 8.77 -12.59
C ALA A 154 6.65 7.90 -13.85
N GLY A 155 5.48 7.47 -14.33
CA GLY A 155 5.33 6.70 -15.56
C GLY A 155 5.73 7.49 -16.81
N GLY A 156 5.33 8.75 -16.89
CA GLY A 156 5.74 9.65 -17.99
C GLY A 156 7.26 9.84 -18.05
N MET A 157 7.88 10.09 -16.89
CA MET A 157 9.35 10.18 -16.79
C MET A 157 10.04 8.87 -17.18
N GLN A 158 9.46 7.72 -16.86
CA GLN A 158 10.00 6.43 -17.24
C GLN A 158 9.94 6.19 -18.75
N ILE A 159 8.89 6.65 -19.42
CA ILE A 159 8.77 6.61 -20.87
C ILE A 159 9.84 7.52 -21.51
N LEU A 160 9.96 8.76 -21.06
CA LEU A 160 10.99 9.69 -21.51
C LEU A 160 12.40 9.13 -21.35
N LYS A 161 12.68 8.50 -20.19
CA LYS A 161 13.94 7.79 -19.95
C LYS A 161 14.22 6.73 -21.02
N ARG A 162 13.23 5.90 -21.38
CA ARG A 162 13.37 4.85 -22.39
C ARG A 162 13.73 5.45 -23.76
N PHE A 163 13.03 6.51 -24.17
CA PHE A 163 13.33 7.21 -25.42
C PHE A 163 14.73 7.83 -25.42
N LEU A 164 15.14 8.41 -24.32
CA LEU A 164 16.48 9.01 -24.18
C LEU A 164 17.57 7.96 -24.29
N ILE A 165 17.41 6.81 -23.64
CA ILE A 165 18.38 5.70 -23.73
C ILE A 165 18.46 5.19 -25.17
N LEU A 166 17.34 5.00 -25.86
CA LEU A 166 17.31 4.59 -27.27
C LEU A 166 18.01 5.60 -28.17
N ALA A 167 17.68 6.89 -28.03
CA ALA A 167 18.28 7.96 -28.84
C ALA A 167 19.80 8.03 -28.65
N VAL A 168 20.26 7.96 -27.39
CA VAL A 168 21.71 7.96 -27.10
C VAL A 168 22.37 6.68 -27.58
N GLY A 169 21.72 5.53 -27.43
CA GLY A 169 22.23 4.25 -27.94
C GLY A 169 22.43 4.28 -29.46
N VAL A 170 21.43 4.73 -30.22
CA VAL A 170 21.51 4.91 -31.68
C VAL A 170 22.60 5.90 -32.08
N TYR A 171 22.73 7.02 -31.37
CA TYR A 171 23.78 8.00 -31.62
C TYR A 171 25.19 7.42 -31.40
N LEU A 172 25.40 6.62 -30.34
CA LEU A 172 26.69 5.97 -30.07
C LEU A 172 27.04 4.91 -31.11
N ILE A 173 26.05 4.18 -31.62
CA ILE A 173 26.23 3.22 -32.72
C ILE A 173 26.58 3.98 -34.02
N TYR A 174 25.86 5.06 -34.35
CA TYR A 174 26.16 5.88 -35.53
C TYR A 174 27.58 6.46 -35.51
N ARG A 175 28.09 6.80 -34.34
CA ARG A 175 29.47 7.26 -34.14
C ARG A 175 30.51 6.13 -34.12
N ASN A 176 30.11 4.87 -34.33
CA ASN A 176 30.97 3.68 -34.24
C ASN A 176 31.69 3.52 -32.89
N ILE A 177 31.14 4.12 -31.82
CA ILE A 177 31.69 4.02 -30.46
C ILE A 177 31.30 2.67 -29.84
N ILE A 178 30.11 2.16 -30.16
CA ILE A 178 29.60 0.85 -29.72
C ILE A 178 29.34 0.01 -30.97
N LYS A 179 29.88 -1.22 -30.99
CA LYS A 179 29.56 -2.20 -32.04
C LYS A 179 28.31 -2.98 -31.61
N VAL A 180 27.36 -3.12 -32.54
CA VAL A 180 26.27 -4.05 -32.39
C VAL A 180 26.84 -5.46 -32.61
N GLY A 181 26.91 -6.27 -31.54
CA GLY A 181 27.34 -7.65 -31.65
C GLY A 181 26.22 -8.54 -32.19
#